data_104e337996e257421a57100520d342ff
#
_entry.id   104e337996e257421a57100520d342ff
#
_cell.length_a   1.000
_cell.length_b   1.000
_cell.length_c   1.000
_cell.angle_alpha   90.00
_cell.angle_beta   90.00
_cell.angle_gamma   90.00
#
_symmetry.space_group_name_H-M   'P 1'
#
loop_
_entity.id
_entity.type
_entity.pdbx_description
1 polymer ?
#
loop_
_entity_poly.entity_id
_entity_poly.type
_entity_poly.pdbx_seq_one_letter_code
_entity_poly.pdbx_strand_id
1 'polypeptide(L)'
;MTTISDDIVLEDTGSGGRYVYRGADGTGAEAEMTFSRAGDRMLIIDHTGVPDDYKGMGVGLALVARAVSDARIAGKTILPLCPFAAAMFRKHPEWVDVLDATARPKG
;
A
#
# COMPACT_ATOMS: atom_id res chain seq x y z
N MET A 1 4.87 7.17 -21.35
CA MET A 1 5.71 6.41 -20.39
C MET A 1 4.87 6.05 -19.18
N THR A 2 4.75 4.74 -18.87
CA THR A 2 3.97 4.29 -17.71
C THR A 2 4.80 4.48 -16.45
N THR A 3 4.14 4.81 -15.35
CA THR A 3 4.77 4.86 -14.04
C THR A 3 4.57 3.49 -13.36
N ILE A 4 5.36 3.21 -12.32
CA ILE A 4 5.19 1.99 -11.53
C ILE A 4 3.75 1.90 -11.03
N SER A 5 3.17 3.01 -10.60
CA SER A 5 1.80 3.07 -10.10
C SER A 5 0.77 2.57 -11.11
N ASP A 6 0.98 2.85 -12.40
CA ASP A 6 0.06 2.44 -13.46
C ASP A 6 0.07 0.93 -13.70
N ASP A 7 1.15 0.26 -13.31
CA ASP A 7 1.32 -1.17 -13.52
C ASP A 7 1.01 -2.02 -12.27
N ILE A 8 0.57 -1.37 -11.19
CA ILE A 8 0.16 -2.08 -9.98
C ILE A 8 -1.23 -2.66 -10.19
N VAL A 9 -1.38 -3.94 -9.88
CA VAL A 9 -2.63 -4.68 -10.00
C VAL A 9 -3.20 -4.93 -8.60
N LEU A 10 -4.49 -4.66 -8.44
CA LEU A 10 -5.21 -5.00 -7.21
C LEU A 10 -5.87 -6.37 -7.39
N GLU A 11 -5.52 -7.32 -6.53
CA GLU A 11 -6.16 -8.63 -6.47
C GLU A 11 -6.99 -8.66 -5.20
N ASP A 12 -8.29 -8.51 -5.36
CA ASP A 12 -9.24 -8.37 -4.26
C ASP A 12 -10.00 -9.68 -4.03
N THR A 13 -10.05 -10.14 -2.78
CA THR A 13 -10.74 -11.38 -2.39
C THR A 13 -12.02 -11.11 -1.60
N GLY A 14 -12.39 -9.85 -1.41
CA GLY A 14 -13.55 -9.46 -0.59
C GLY A 14 -13.20 -9.21 0.86
N SER A 15 -12.58 -10.17 1.54
CA SER A 15 -12.14 -10.00 2.94
C SER A 15 -10.78 -9.31 3.04
N GLY A 16 -10.07 -9.18 1.93
CA GLY A 16 -8.77 -8.56 1.84
C GLY A 16 -8.25 -8.66 0.43
N GLY A 17 -6.95 -8.69 0.27
CA GLY A 17 -6.34 -8.80 -1.04
C GLY A 17 -4.88 -8.38 -1.02
N ARG A 18 -4.39 -8.03 -2.19
CA ARG A 18 -3.02 -7.54 -2.32
C ARG A 18 -2.87 -6.62 -3.52
N TYR A 19 -1.94 -5.70 -3.40
CA TYR A 19 -1.45 -4.91 -4.52
C TYR A 19 -0.17 -5.56 -5.02
N VAL A 20 -0.04 -5.74 -6.32
CA VAL A 20 1.05 -6.49 -6.91
C VAL A 20 1.69 -5.71 -8.05
N TYR A 21 3.02 -5.73 -8.10
CA TYR A 21 3.78 -5.17 -9.21
C TYR A 21 4.70 -6.25 -9.77
N ARG A 22 4.63 -6.50 -11.08
CA ARG A 22 5.43 -7.51 -11.78
C ARG A 22 6.23 -6.92 -12.94
N GLY A 23 6.65 -5.68 -12.80
CA GLY A 23 7.35 -4.99 -13.88
C GLY A 23 6.38 -4.34 -14.86
N ALA A 24 6.92 -3.58 -15.81
CA ALA A 24 6.11 -2.82 -16.76
C ALA A 24 5.33 -3.74 -17.71
N ASP A 25 5.85 -4.93 -18.01
CA ASP A 25 5.20 -5.88 -18.89
C ASP A 25 4.40 -6.97 -18.14
N GLY A 26 4.43 -6.96 -16.82
CA GLY A 26 3.68 -7.92 -16.00
C GLY A 26 4.31 -9.28 -15.88
N THR A 27 5.53 -9.48 -16.38
CA THR A 27 6.21 -10.79 -16.38
C THR A 27 7.41 -10.87 -15.44
N GLY A 28 7.74 -9.81 -14.76
CA GLY A 28 8.89 -9.73 -13.88
C GLY A 28 8.63 -10.34 -12.50
N ALA A 29 9.62 -10.17 -11.62
CA ALA A 29 9.53 -10.61 -10.24
C ALA A 29 8.34 -9.92 -9.55
N GLU A 30 7.74 -10.60 -8.58
CA GLU A 30 6.53 -10.13 -7.93
C GLU A 30 6.85 -9.37 -6.65
N ALA A 31 6.52 -8.08 -6.63
CA ALA A 31 6.45 -7.29 -5.39
C ALA A 31 4.99 -7.26 -4.95
N GLU A 32 4.73 -7.33 -3.66
CA GLU A 32 3.35 -7.35 -3.17
C GLU A 32 3.20 -6.60 -1.85
N MET A 33 1.99 -6.12 -1.64
CA MET A 33 1.57 -5.58 -0.35
C MET A 33 0.19 -6.14 -0.03
N THR A 34 0.11 -6.96 1.02
CA THR A 34 -1.15 -7.61 1.40
C THR A 34 -1.93 -6.75 2.37
N PHE A 35 -3.25 -6.84 2.28
CA PHE A 35 -4.12 -6.13 3.20
C PHE A 35 -5.34 -6.97 3.57
N SER A 36 -5.92 -6.66 4.73
CA SER A 36 -7.19 -7.25 5.20
C SER A 36 -8.18 -6.13 5.42
N ARG A 37 -9.47 -6.43 5.28
CA ARG A 37 -10.52 -5.47 5.59
C ARG A 37 -11.01 -5.67 7.02
N ALA A 38 -11.12 -4.57 7.76
CA ALA A 38 -11.69 -4.58 9.10
C ALA A 38 -12.95 -3.72 9.06
N GLY A 39 -14.11 -4.39 8.95
CA GLY A 39 -15.38 -3.70 8.74
C GLY A 39 -15.41 -3.01 7.37
N ASP A 40 -16.24 -1.98 7.24
CA ASP A 40 -16.46 -1.30 5.97
C ASP A 40 -15.55 -0.10 5.76
N ARG A 41 -14.79 0.30 6.79
CA ARG A 41 -14.10 1.59 6.78
C ARG A 41 -12.60 1.53 6.93
N MET A 42 -12.03 0.36 7.25
CA MET A 42 -10.60 0.26 7.54
C MET A 42 -9.94 -0.84 6.74
N LEU A 43 -8.75 -0.51 6.20
CA LEU A 43 -7.85 -1.48 5.59
C LEU A 43 -6.66 -1.66 6.51
N ILE A 44 -6.28 -2.91 6.76
CA ILE A 44 -5.09 -3.24 7.55
C ILE A 44 -4.02 -3.70 6.57
N ILE A 45 -2.89 -2.99 6.53
CA ILE A 45 -1.75 -3.44 5.71
C ILE A 45 -0.95 -4.42 6.54
N ASP A 46 -0.91 -5.69 6.09
CA ASP A 46 -0.34 -6.80 6.84
C ASP A 46 1.15 -7.00 6.55
N HIS A 47 1.53 -6.93 5.27
CA HIS A 47 2.88 -7.30 4.82
C HIS A 47 3.22 -6.61 3.51
N THR A 48 4.49 -6.25 3.35
CA THR A 48 5.02 -5.72 2.10
C THR A 48 6.31 -6.47 1.79
N GLY A 49 6.41 -7.02 0.57
CA GLY A 49 7.60 -7.71 0.09
C GLY A 49 8.02 -7.17 -1.26
N VAL A 50 9.26 -6.68 -1.36
CA VAL A 50 9.80 -6.15 -2.61
C VAL A 50 11.11 -6.89 -2.91
N PRO A 51 11.18 -7.62 -4.05
CA PRO A 51 12.40 -8.31 -4.44
C PRO A 51 13.56 -7.35 -4.72
N ASP A 52 14.78 -7.86 -4.57
CA ASP A 52 15.98 -7.07 -4.87
C ASP A 52 16.02 -6.57 -6.31
N ASP A 53 15.33 -7.25 -7.23
CA ASP A 53 15.19 -6.82 -8.62
C ASP A 53 14.71 -5.36 -8.74
N TYR A 54 13.93 -4.90 -7.74
CA TYR A 54 13.35 -3.56 -7.75
C TYR A 54 14.00 -2.61 -6.75
N LYS A 55 15.15 -2.98 -6.21
CA LYS A 55 15.82 -2.15 -5.21
C LYS A 55 16.14 -0.77 -5.77
N GLY A 56 15.79 0.26 -5.01
CA GLY A 56 16.05 1.64 -5.41
C GLY A 56 15.08 2.21 -6.42
N MET A 57 14.07 1.45 -6.84
CA MET A 57 13.09 1.92 -7.83
C MET A 57 11.85 2.56 -7.22
N GLY A 58 11.69 2.50 -5.91
CA GLY A 58 10.50 3.06 -5.25
C GLY A 58 9.24 2.22 -5.37
N VAL A 59 9.38 0.91 -5.63
CA VAL A 59 8.23 0.02 -5.80
C VAL A 59 7.42 -0.09 -4.50
N GLY A 60 8.09 -0.25 -3.35
CA GLY A 60 7.40 -0.31 -2.06
C GLY A 60 6.62 0.95 -1.76
N LEU A 61 7.22 2.12 -2.02
CA LEU A 61 6.54 3.40 -1.87
C LEU A 61 5.31 3.48 -2.78
N ALA A 62 5.45 3.03 -4.04
CA ALA A 62 4.34 3.06 -5.00
C ALA A 62 3.17 2.17 -4.55
N LEU A 63 3.46 1.01 -3.96
CA LEU A 63 2.43 0.12 -3.43
C LEU A 63 1.64 0.81 -2.31
N VAL A 64 2.34 1.41 -1.35
CA VAL A 64 1.67 2.12 -0.25
C VAL A 64 0.88 3.33 -0.77
N ALA A 65 1.47 4.11 -1.68
CA ALA A 65 0.82 5.28 -2.26
C ALA A 65 -0.46 4.89 -3.00
N ARG A 66 -0.47 3.75 -3.69
CA ARG A 66 -1.67 3.26 -4.36
C ARG A 66 -2.77 2.94 -3.36
N ALA A 67 -2.44 2.28 -2.27
CA ALA A 67 -3.42 1.98 -1.22
C ALA A 67 -3.96 3.27 -0.59
N VAL A 68 -3.11 4.27 -0.38
CA VAL A 68 -3.52 5.58 0.13
C VAL A 68 -4.53 6.23 -0.82
N SER A 69 -4.22 6.25 -2.10
CA SER A 69 -5.11 6.83 -3.12
C SER A 69 -6.47 6.13 -3.14
N ASP A 70 -6.46 4.80 -3.14
CA ASP A 70 -7.70 4.02 -3.17
C ASP A 70 -8.52 4.22 -1.89
N ALA A 71 -7.87 4.27 -0.72
CA ALA A 71 -8.55 4.51 0.54
C ALA A 71 -9.18 5.90 0.57
N ARG A 72 -8.46 6.89 0.07
CA ARG A 72 -8.96 8.28 0.03
C ARG A 72 -10.20 8.39 -0.84
N ILE A 73 -10.16 7.79 -2.03
CA ILE A 73 -11.30 7.79 -2.96
C ILE A 73 -12.50 7.07 -2.33
N ALA A 74 -12.26 5.96 -1.62
CA ALA A 74 -13.32 5.16 -1.03
C ALA A 74 -13.80 5.68 0.35
N GLY A 75 -13.16 6.72 0.89
CA GLY A 75 -13.50 7.25 2.21
C GLY A 75 -13.12 6.32 3.36
N LYS A 76 -12.05 5.56 3.20
CA LYS A 76 -11.58 4.58 4.19
C LYS A 76 -10.30 5.03 4.86
N THR A 77 -9.97 4.39 5.98
CA THR A 77 -8.71 4.60 6.68
C THR A 77 -7.81 3.38 6.56
N ILE A 78 -6.53 3.58 6.85
CA ILE A 78 -5.53 2.52 6.80
C ILE A 78 -4.88 2.37 8.17
N LEU A 79 -4.78 1.13 8.64
CA LEU A 79 -3.99 0.77 9.81
C LEU A 79 -2.73 0.03 9.31
N PRO A 80 -1.56 0.68 9.32
CA PRO A 80 -0.34 0.04 8.82
C PRO A 80 0.33 -0.79 9.90
N LEU A 81 0.01 -2.09 9.97
CA LEU A 81 0.67 -3.01 10.89
C LEU A 81 2.05 -3.43 10.38
N CYS A 82 2.25 -3.44 9.06
CA CYS A 82 3.53 -3.74 8.46
C CYS A 82 4.54 -2.62 8.80
N PRO A 83 5.72 -2.94 9.33
CA PRO A 83 6.71 -1.91 9.68
C PRO A 83 7.13 -1.02 8.50
N PHE A 84 7.21 -1.58 7.31
CA PHE A 84 7.54 -0.80 6.12
C PHE A 84 6.47 0.25 5.85
N ALA A 85 5.20 -0.15 5.83
CA ALA A 85 4.09 0.78 5.58
C ALA A 85 4.02 1.84 6.67
N ALA A 86 4.18 1.46 7.94
CA ALA A 86 4.20 2.41 9.05
C ALA A 86 5.31 3.45 8.87
N ALA A 87 6.49 3.02 8.43
CA ALA A 87 7.60 3.95 8.17
C ALA A 87 7.28 4.91 7.03
N MET A 88 6.59 4.44 6.00
CA MET A 88 6.18 5.30 4.88
C MET A 88 5.21 6.38 5.35
N PHE A 89 4.23 6.03 6.20
CA PHE A 89 3.31 7.02 6.75
C PHE A 89 4.04 8.08 7.59
N ARG A 90 5.09 7.69 8.33
CA ARG A 90 5.89 8.67 9.08
C ARG A 90 6.64 9.64 8.18
N LYS A 91 7.05 9.17 7.00
CA LYS A 91 7.77 10.01 6.03
C LYS A 91 6.83 10.85 5.17
N HIS A 92 5.53 10.54 5.17
CA HIS A 92 4.54 11.19 4.33
C HIS A 92 3.38 11.72 5.17
N PRO A 93 3.59 12.81 5.94
CA PRO A 93 2.52 13.37 6.79
C PRO A 93 1.29 13.83 6.00
N GLU A 94 1.43 14.05 4.69
CA GLU A 94 0.30 14.40 3.83
C GLU A 94 -0.72 13.26 3.72
N TRP A 95 -0.37 12.05 4.15
CA TRP A 95 -1.29 10.91 4.15
C TRP A 95 -2.07 10.74 5.45
N VAL A 96 -1.95 11.67 6.38
CA VAL A 96 -2.60 11.56 7.69
C VAL A 96 -4.11 11.48 7.60
N ASP A 97 -4.70 12.02 6.54
CA ASP A 97 -6.14 12.01 6.32
C ASP A 97 -6.71 10.58 6.16
N VAL A 98 -5.90 9.64 5.69
CA VAL A 98 -6.32 8.23 5.56
C VAL A 98 -5.72 7.32 6.63
N LEU A 99 -4.86 7.85 7.51
CA LEU A 99 -4.25 7.07 8.58
C LEU A 99 -5.27 6.87 9.70
N ASP A 100 -5.46 5.61 10.13
CA ASP A 100 -6.36 5.32 11.22
C ASP A 100 -5.96 6.10 12.47
N ALA A 101 -6.95 6.58 13.22
CA ALA A 101 -6.71 7.46 14.37
C ALA A 101 -5.82 6.82 15.43
N THR A 102 -5.90 5.49 15.60
CA THR A 102 -5.08 4.78 16.59
C THR A 102 -3.60 4.74 16.21
N ALA A 103 -3.29 4.93 14.92
CA ALA A 103 -1.91 4.92 14.44
C ALA A 103 -1.33 6.31 14.24
N ARG A 104 -2.12 7.37 14.48
CA ARG A 104 -1.64 8.75 14.32
C ARG A 104 -0.67 9.12 15.44
N PRO A 105 0.37 9.91 15.13
CA PRO A 105 1.28 10.39 16.17
C PRO A 105 0.52 11.18 17.23
N LYS A 106 0.91 10.99 18.48
CA LYS A 106 0.40 11.78 19.58
C LYS A 106 1.19 13.08 19.65
N GLY A 107 0.52 14.19 19.73
CA GLY A 107 1.23 15.41 19.94
C GLY A 107 0.63 16.63 19.39
#